data_d41bb0a7490b207f0541d4467b4943ba
#
_entry.id   d41bb0a7490b207f0541d4467b4943ba
#
_cell.length_a   1.000
_cell.length_b   1.000
_cell.length_c   1.000
_cell.angle_alpha   90.00
_cell.angle_beta   90.00
_cell.angle_gamma   90.00
#
_symmetry.space_group_name_H-M   'P 1'
#
loop_
_entity.id
_entity.type
_entity.pdbx_description
1 polymer ?
#
loop_
_entity_poly.entity_id
_entity_poly.type
_entity_poly.pdbx_seq_one_letter_code
_entity_poly.pdbx_strand_id
1 'polypeptide(L)'
;DNIIGKNTGTYLKRLEEDYNYVSKLTPMFSKPGSRNLRWSVEDCFLRFWFRFVLPNQALIETERNDLLLEIVERDYNDYTGLVLEQYFRQKIAEEERVTLVGNYWDRKGMNEIDLIALNDID
;
A
#
# COMPACT_ATOMS: atom_id res chain seq x y z
N ASP A 1 -2.07 -3.44 25.64
CA ASP A 1 -2.44 -3.90 24.29
C ASP A 1 -3.69 -3.26 23.68
N ASN A 2 -4.44 -2.44 24.42
CA ASN A 2 -5.66 -1.78 23.92
C ASN A 2 -5.49 -0.30 23.53
N ILE A 3 -4.27 0.21 23.51
CA ILE A 3 -3.99 1.62 23.16
C ILE A 3 -3.98 1.83 21.65
N ILE A 4 -3.69 0.80 20.87
CA ILE A 4 -3.59 0.85 19.41
C ILE A 4 -4.95 1.05 18.74
N GLY A 5 -6.04 0.54 19.28
CA GLY A 5 -7.36 0.56 18.63
C GLY A 5 -8.10 1.89 18.64
N LYS A 6 -7.93 2.73 19.66
CA LYS A 6 -8.75 3.94 19.82
C LYS A 6 -8.24 5.19 19.08
N ASN A 7 -6.95 5.25 18.76
CA ASN A 7 -6.34 6.43 18.14
C ASN A 7 -5.71 6.17 16.75
N THR A 8 -5.83 4.95 16.22
CA THR A 8 -5.21 4.59 14.94
C THR A 8 -5.64 5.51 13.79
N GLY A 9 -6.92 5.84 13.71
CA GLY A 9 -7.43 6.75 12.69
C GLY A 9 -6.83 8.15 12.75
N THR A 10 -6.61 8.69 13.94
CA THR A 10 -5.99 10.01 14.14
C THR A 10 -4.52 10.00 13.73
N TYR A 11 -3.78 8.94 14.09
CA TYR A 11 -2.37 8.78 13.66
C TYR A 11 -2.24 8.62 12.15
N LEU A 12 -3.08 7.79 11.54
CA LEU A 12 -3.08 7.60 10.09
C LEU A 12 -3.40 8.90 9.35
N LYS A 13 -4.36 9.67 9.85
CA LYS A 13 -4.69 10.99 9.28
C LYS A 13 -3.51 11.96 9.36
N ARG A 14 -2.78 12.01 10.47
CA ARG A 14 -1.57 12.83 10.59
C ARG A 14 -0.46 12.37 9.65
N LEU A 15 -0.27 11.05 9.49
CA LEU A 15 0.71 10.48 8.56
C LEU A 15 0.36 10.80 7.10
N GLU A 16 -0.92 10.92 6.77
CA GLU A 16 -1.40 11.35 5.45
C GLU A 16 -1.22 12.85 5.25
N GLU A 17 -1.79 13.68 6.15
CA GLU A 17 -1.90 15.13 5.96
C GLU A 17 -0.59 15.88 6.22
N ASP A 18 0.15 15.49 7.27
CA ASP A 18 1.34 16.23 7.71
C ASP A 18 2.64 15.70 7.06
N TYR A 19 2.70 14.40 6.74
CA TYR A 19 3.93 13.75 6.32
C TYR A 19 3.87 13.10 4.94
N ASN A 20 2.71 12.88 4.36
CA ASN A 20 2.51 12.15 3.09
C ASN A 20 3.13 10.73 3.07
N TYR A 21 3.23 10.06 4.22
CA TYR A 21 3.80 8.72 4.31
C TYR A 21 2.81 7.62 3.97
N VAL A 22 1.53 7.91 4.12
CA VAL A 22 0.45 6.99 3.79
C VAL A 22 -0.62 7.69 2.97
N SER A 23 -1.34 6.94 2.16
CA SER A 23 -2.52 7.40 1.45
C SER A 23 -3.72 6.53 1.77
N LYS A 24 -4.88 7.13 1.65
CA LYS A 24 -6.16 6.46 1.80
C LYS A 24 -6.65 6.02 0.43
N LEU A 25 -6.90 4.73 0.28
CA LEU A 25 -7.42 4.13 -0.93
C LEU A 25 -8.88 3.72 -0.73
N THR A 26 -9.72 4.07 -1.69
CA THR A 26 -11.11 3.61 -1.77
C THR A 26 -11.33 2.88 -3.08
N PRO A 27 -12.16 1.83 -3.12
CA PRO A 27 -12.48 1.18 -4.37
C PRO A 27 -13.12 2.16 -5.35
N MET A 28 -12.80 2.02 -6.62
CA MET A 28 -13.47 2.74 -7.69
C MET A 28 -14.98 2.50 -7.61
N PHE A 29 -15.77 3.52 -7.97
CA PHE A 29 -17.24 3.50 -7.90
C PHE A 29 -17.83 3.37 -6.49
N SER A 30 -17.03 3.58 -5.45
CA SER A 30 -17.52 3.63 -4.08
C SER A 30 -18.44 4.83 -3.85
N LYS A 31 -19.47 4.62 -3.05
CA LYS A 31 -20.33 5.73 -2.62
C LYS A 31 -19.56 6.67 -1.69
N PRO A 32 -19.82 8.00 -1.75
CA PRO A 32 -19.27 8.95 -0.79
C PRO A 32 -19.51 8.50 0.65
N GLY A 33 -18.48 8.58 1.50
CA GLY A 33 -18.57 8.15 2.90
C GLY A 33 -18.52 6.63 3.13
N SER A 34 -18.19 5.85 2.10
CA SER A 34 -17.96 4.40 2.25
C SER A 34 -16.86 4.13 3.27
N ARG A 35 -17.11 3.13 4.13
CA ARG A 35 -16.10 2.63 5.09
C ARG A 35 -15.20 1.53 4.51
N ASN A 36 -15.41 1.16 3.26
CA ASN A 36 -14.56 0.21 2.55
C ASN A 36 -13.32 0.95 2.04
N LEU A 37 -12.33 1.10 2.89
CA LEU A 37 -11.09 1.80 2.59
C LEU A 37 -9.88 1.01 3.07
N ARG A 38 -8.75 1.22 2.39
CA ARG A 38 -7.44 0.68 2.78
C ARG A 38 -6.46 1.84 2.93
N TRP A 39 -5.44 1.63 3.75
CA TRP A 39 -4.31 2.53 3.87
C TRP A 39 -3.09 1.93 3.17
N SER A 40 -2.38 2.73 2.42
CA SER A 40 -1.17 2.33 1.71
C SER A 40 0.01 3.19 2.17
N VAL A 41 1.17 2.57 2.35
CA VAL A 41 2.42 3.27 2.59
C VAL A 41 2.97 3.74 1.24
N GLU A 42 3.17 5.04 1.08
CA GLU A 42 3.61 5.63 -0.19
C GLU A 42 5.13 5.60 -0.36
N ASP A 43 5.87 5.75 0.72
CA ASP A 43 7.32 5.76 0.69
C ASP A 43 7.88 4.33 0.55
N CYS A 44 8.68 4.10 -0.51
CA CYS A 44 9.25 2.79 -0.80
C CYS A 44 10.24 2.31 0.27
N PHE A 45 11.01 3.23 0.89
CA PHE A 45 11.92 2.89 1.97
C PHE A 45 11.16 2.43 3.22
N LEU A 46 10.14 3.19 3.63
CA LEU A 46 9.30 2.83 4.79
C LEU A 46 8.55 1.52 4.54
N ARG A 47 8.09 1.27 3.33
CA ARG A 47 7.45 0.01 2.95
C ARG A 47 8.40 -1.17 3.13
N PHE A 48 9.64 -1.05 2.64
CA PHE A 48 10.68 -2.06 2.83
C PHE A 48 11.03 -2.24 4.31
N TRP A 49 11.19 -1.13 5.03
CA TRP A 49 11.49 -1.13 6.46
C TRP A 49 10.44 -1.88 7.27
N PHE A 50 9.16 -1.56 7.10
CA PHE A 50 8.08 -2.20 7.84
C PHE A 50 7.88 -3.67 7.44
N ARG A 51 8.19 -4.02 6.21
CA ARG A 51 8.05 -5.40 5.73
C ARG A 51 9.17 -6.32 6.22
N PHE A 52 10.41 -5.86 6.18
CA PHE A 52 11.58 -6.72 6.36
C PHE A 52 12.44 -6.35 7.57
N VAL A 53 12.64 -5.09 7.85
CA VAL A 53 13.59 -4.64 8.87
C VAL A 53 12.96 -4.68 10.26
N LEU A 54 11.89 -3.97 10.46
CA LEU A 54 11.24 -3.85 11.77
C LEU A 54 10.80 -5.20 12.38
N PRO A 55 10.16 -6.12 11.63
CA PRO A 55 9.77 -7.42 12.18
C PRO A 55 10.96 -8.32 12.54
N ASN A 56 12.13 -8.07 11.95
CA ASN A 56 13.34 -8.89 12.10
C ASN A 56 14.47 -8.15 12.84
N GLN A 57 14.14 -7.14 13.61
CA GLN A 57 15.12 -6.29 14.30
C GLN A 57 16.07 -7.10 15.19
N ALA A 58 15.59 -8.15 15.83
CA ALA A 58 16.42 -9.05 16.64
C ALA A 58 17.53 -9.75 15.84
N LEU A 59 17.32 -10.05 14.55
CA LEU A 59 18.35 -10.62 13.70
C LEU A 59 19.45 -9.59 13.40
N ILE A 60 19.09 -8.33 13.24
CA ILE A 60 20.04 -7.22 13.03
C ILE A 60 20.87 -6.98 14.28
N GLU A 61 20.22 -6.91 15.44
CA GLU A 61 20.89 -6.70 16.74
C GLU A 61 21.85 -7.83 17.12
N THR A 62 21.58 -9.04 16.65
CA THR A 62 22.45 -10.21 16.87
C THR A 62 23.39 -10.50 15.70
N GLU A 63 23.52 -9.56 14.74
CA GLU A 63 24.38 -9.66 13.55
C GLU A 63 24.11 -10.89 12.67
N ARG A 64 22.87 -11.43 12.71
CA ARG A 64 22.47 -12.59 11.88
C ARG A 64 21.90 -12.12 10.55
N ASN A 65 22.69 -11.38 9.83
CA ASN A 65 22.31 -10.77 8.54
C ASN A 65 22.06 -11.81 7.44
N ASP A 66 22.69 -12.96 7.51
CA ASP A 66 22.46 -14.11 6.62
C ASP A 66 21.01 -14.59 6.68
N LEU A 67 20.44 -14.75 7.87
CA LEU A 67 19.04 -15.14 8.05
C LEU A 67 18.07 -14.04 7.60
N LEU A 68 18.41 -12.78 7.84
CA LEU A 68 17.60 -11.67 7.33
C LEU A 68 17.56 -11.67 5.80
N LEU A 69 18.70 -11.91 5.16
CA LEU A 69 18.79 -11.98 3.70
C LEU A 69 17.93 -13.13 3.15
N GLU A 70 17.96 -14.30 3.77
CA GLU A 70 17.10 -15.44 3.40
C GLU A 70 15.61 -15.09 3.47
N ILE A 71 15.18 -14.34 4.49
CA ILE A 71 13.80 -13.86 4.62
C ILE A 71 13.45 -12.91 3.47
N VAL A 72 14.33 -11.95 3.18
CA VAL A 72 14.13 -11.00 2.09
C VAL A 72 14.04 -11.72 0.75
N GLU A 73 14.96 -12.62 0.46
CA GLU A 73 14.97 -13.39 -0.81
C GLU A 73 13.72 -14.25 -0.98
N ARG A 74 13.24 -14.89 0.09
CA ARG A 74 12.02 -15.70 0.06
C ARG A 74 10.79 -14.88 -0.30
N ASP A 75 10.65 -13.70 0.28
CA ASP A 75 9.43 -12.89 0.18
C ASP A 75 9.55 -11.76 -0.87
N TYR A 76 10.70 -11.67 -1.55
CA TYR A 76 11.02 -10.57 -2.46
C TYR A 76 10.06 -10.47 -3.65
N ASN A 77 9.68 -11.60 -4.23
CA ASN A 77 8.79 -11.61 -5.38
C ASN A 77 7.41 -11.05 -5.04
N ASP A 78 6.85 -11.43 -3.89
CA ASP A 78 5.56 -10.92 -3.43
C ASP A 78 5.65 -9.40 -3.13
N TYR A 79 6.74 -8.99 -2.50
CA TYR A 79 7.00 -7.59 -2.23
C TYR A 79 7.12 -6.74 -3.50
N THR A 80 7.90 -7.19 -4.47
CA THR A 80 8.11 -6.48 -5.74
C THR A 80 6.87 -6.45 -6.60
N GLY A 81 5.98 -7.44 -6.50
CA GLY A 81 4.68 -7.43 -7.15
C GLY A 81 3.84 -6.19 -6.80
N LEU A 82 3.77 -5.86 -5.51
CA LEU A 82 3.09 -4.65 -5.04
C LEU A 82 3.74 -3.35 -5.52
N VAL A 83 5.06 -3.30 -5.54
CA VAL A 83 5.82 -2.13 -6.05
C VAL A 83 5.60 -1.95 -7.55
N LEU A 84 5.61 -3.06 -8.29
CA LEU A 84 5.38 -3.07 -9.73
C LEU A 84 3.95 -2.63 -10.10
N GLU A 85 2.95 -3.09 -9.37
CA GLU A 85 1.57 -2.64 -9.52
C GLU A 85 1.45 -1.12 -9.37
N GLN A 86 2.10 -0.56 -8.35
CA GLN A 86 2.12 0.87 -8.08
C GLN A 86 2.81 1.66 -9.21
N TYR A 87 3.92 1.14 -9.71
CA TYR A 87 4.63 1.72 -10.85
C TYR A 87 3.76 1.75 -12.11
N PHE A 88 3.11 0.65 -12.46
CA PHE A 88 2.23 0.61 -13.63
C PHE A 88 1.02 1.51 -13.47
N ARG A 89 0.44 1.60 -12.27
CA ARG A 89 -0.66 2.52 -11.99
C ARG A 89 -0.25 3.97 -12.25
N GLN A 90 0.92 4.37 -11.80
CA GLN A 90 1.46 5.70 -12.06
C GLN A 90 1.70 5.92 -13.54
N LYS A 91 2.33 4.97 -14.23
CA LYS A 91 2.60 5.06 -15.67
C LYS A 91 1.33 5.18 -16.50
N ILE A 92 0.30 4.42 -16.19
CA ILE A 92 -0.98 4.50 -16.89
C ILE A 92 -1.69 5.82 -16.59
N ALA A 93 -1.59 6.35 -15.38
CA ALA A 93 -2.15 7.65 -15.03
C ALA A 93 -1.49 8.83 -15.79
N GLU A 94 -0.27 8.66 -16.27
CA GLU A 94 0.46 9.65 -17.09
C GLU A 94 0.01 9.66 -18.57
N GLU A 95 -0.74 8.67 -19.02
CA GLU A 95 -1.24 8.61 -20.41
C GLU A 95 -2.30 9.68 -20.67
N GLU A 96 -2.15 10.42 -21.75
CA GLU A 96 -3.00 11.59 -22.10
C GLU A 96 -4.51 11.27 -22.20
N ARG A 97 -4.85 10.04 -22.54
CA ARG A 97 -6.25 9.59 -22.71
C ARG A 97 -6.89 9.02 -21.45
N VAL A 98 -6.12 8.85 -20.40
CA VAL A 98 -6.61 8.28 -19.15
C VAL A 98 -7.04 9.41 -18.22
N THR A 99 -8.31 9.41 -17.84
CA THR A 99 -8.89 10.45 -17.00
C THR A 99 -9.00 10.02 -15.56
N LEU A 100 -9.06 8.71 -15.31
CA LEU A 100 -9.17 8.17 -13.97
C LEU A 100 -8.47 6.82 -13.90
N VAL A 101 -7.65 6.63 -12.85
CA VAL A 101 -7.01 5.36 -12.51
C VAL A 101 -7.35 4.99 -11.08
N GLY A 102 -7.68 3.76 -10.87
CA GLY A 102 -7.98 3.25 -9.53
C GLY A 102 -7.91 1.73 -9.47
N ASN A 103 -8.38 1.20 -8.38
CA ASN A 103 -8.53 -0.23 -8.15
C ASN A 103 -9.92 -0.52 -7.59
N TYR A 104 -10.29 -1.77 -7.59
CA TYR A 104 -11.57 -2.21 -7.06
C TYR A 104 -11.39 -3.41 -6.12
N TRP A 105 -12.10 -3.42 -5.04
CA TRP A 105 -12.31 -4.58 -4.18
C TRP A 105 -13.71 -4.52 -3.54
N ASP A 106 -14.31 -5.67 -3.37
CA ASP A 106 -15.57 -5.76 -2.65
C ASP A 106 -15.35 -5.78 -1.12
N ARG A 107 -16.43 -5.57 -0.36
CA ARG A 107 -16.37 -5.58 1.12
C ARG A 107 -15.89 -6.90 1.70
N LYS A 108 -16.12 -8.01 1.01
CA LYS A 108 -15.75 -9.35 1.47
C LYS A 108 -14.34 -9.73 1.03
N GLY A 109 -13.68 -8.92 0.16
CA GLY A 109 -12.37 -9.21 -0.40
C GLY A 109 -12.36 -10.44 -1.32
N MET A 110 -13.52 -10.83 -1.86
CA MET A 110 -13.63 -11.97 -2.76
C MET A 110 -13.35 -11.62 -4.22
N ASN A 111 -13.58 -10.36 -4.59
CA ASN A 111 -13.32 -9.85 -5.93
C ASN A 111 -12.41 -8.62 -5.81
N GLU A 112 -11.31 -8.66 -6.52
CA GLU A 112 -10.32 -7.59 -6.55
C GLU A 112 -9.84 -7.37 -7.99
N ILE A 113 -9.70 -6.11 -8.38
CA ILE A 113 -9.09 -5.68 -9.63
C ILE A 113 -8.01 -4.66 -9.28
N ASP A 114 -6.77 -5.01 -9.57
CA ASP A 114 -5.60 -4.24 -9.14
C ASP A 114 -5.49 -2.90 -9.88
N LEU A 115 -5.97 -2.85 -11.12
CA LEU A 115 -5.89 -1.65 -11.95
C LEU A 115 -7.13 -1.49 -12.83
N ILE A 116 -7.76 -0.32 -12.73
CA ILE A 116 -8.81 0.13 -13.63
C ILE A 116 -8.40 1.49 -14.17
N ALA A 117 -8.40 1.63 -15.48
CA ALA A 117 -8.18 2.91 -16.15
C ALA A 117 -9.43 3.28 -16.96
N LEU A 118 -9.90 4.49 -16.78
CA LEU A 118 -11.02 5.04 -17.56
C LEU A 118 -10.50 6.09 -18.52
N ASN A 119 -10.99 6.02 -19.77
CA ASN A 119 -10.78 7.04 -20.77
C ASN A 119 -12.05 7.86 -20.93
N ASP A 120 -11.93 9.17 -20.97
CA ASP A 120 -13.00 10.02 -21.50
C ASP A 120 -13.03 9.85 -23.04
N ILE A 121 -13.79 8.89 -23.47
CA ILE A 121 -14.22 8.82 -24.86
C ILE A 121 -15.69 9.19 -24.83
N ASP A 122 -15.99 10.29 -25.48
CA ASP A 122 -17.36 10.74 -25.74
C ASP A 122 -18.25 9.62 -26.31
#